data_77695ccae9762ec432f1861e3abca330
#
_entry.id   77695ccae9762ec432f1861e3abca330
#
_cell.length_a   1.000
_cell.length_b   1.000
_cell.length_c   1.000
_cell.angle_alpha   90.00
_cell.angle_beta   90.00
_cell.angle_gamma   90.00
#
_symmetry.space_group_name_H-M   'P 1'
#
loop_
_entity.id
_entity.type
_entity.pdbx_description
1 polymer ?
#
loop_
_entity_poly.entity_id
_entity_poly.type
_entity_poly.pdbx_seq_one_letter_code
_entity_poly.pdbx_strand_id
1 'polypeptide(L)'
;MRYSSNLKFLATLAFIAFWQYNLAAQTNEATLRIESSAHIDEMLAQKKDYNKTIDKFEGFKIQIYYGSEKECYKVKEEFTSLYPEIDTSIIFSTPQWKLQIGNYRTRLKADHAMVNIKKEYPAAIVLATEIEIE
;
A
#
# COMPACT_ATOMS: atom_id res chain seq x y z
N MET A 1 56.40 45.30 29.41
CA MET A 1 55.03 44.76 29.39
C MET A 1 54.68 44.20 27.98
N ARG A 2 55.15 43.01 27.63
CA ARG A 2 54.94 42.38 26.32
C ARG A 2 54.44 40.95 26.43
N TYR A 3 53.93 40.51 27.57
CA TYR A 3 53.46 39.13 27.80
C TYR A 3 51.97 38.92 27.53
N SER A 4 51.19 39.98 27.33
CA SER A 4 49.74 39.89 27.21
C SER A 4 49.28 39.41 25.81
N SER A 5 50.10 39.62 24.77
CA SER A 5 49.73 39.26 23.40
C SER A 5 49.85 37.74 23.12
N ASN A 6 50.93 37.14 23.62
CA ASN A 6 51.19 35.71 23.39
C ASN A 6 50.26 34.80 24.16
N LEU A 7 49.77 35.23 25.33
CA LEU A 7 48.81 34.47 26.10
C LEU A 7 47.43 34.42 25.45
N LYS A 8 47.03 35.51 24.81
CA LYS A 8 45.75 35.53 24.03
C LYS A 8 45.84 34.67 22.78
N PHE A 9 47.01 34.65 22.14
CA PHE A 9 47.24 33.82 20.94
C PHE A 9 47.24 32.33 21.28
N LEU A 10 47.83 31.94 22.40
CA LEU A 10 47.82 30.58 22.92
C LEU A 10 46.40 30.12 23.32
N ALA A 11 45.63 31.00 23.92
CA ALA A 11 44.26 30.72 24.29
C ALA A 11 43.31 30.49 23.05
N THR A 12 43.48 31.28 21.98
CA THR A 12 42.73 31.10 20.74
C THR A 12 43.11 29.82 20.03
N LEU A 13 44.39 29.45 20.01
CA LEU A 13 44.86 28.20 19.39
C LEU A 13 44.33 26.98 20.15
N ALA A 14 44.26 27.02 21.47
CA ALA A 14 43.71 25.97 22.31
C ALA A 14 42.18 25.83 22.12
N PHE A 15 41.46 26.94 21.89
CA PHE A 15 40.03 26.93 21.64
C PHE A 15 39.68 26.31 20.26
N ILE A 16 40.50 26.62 19.24
CA ILE A 16 40.33 26.03 17.89
C ILE A 16 40.64 24.51 17.91
N ALA A 17 41.66 24.08 18.63
CA ALA A 17 41.97 22.66 18.79
C ALA A 17 40.87 21.90 19.55
N PHE A 18 40.22 22.51 20.54
CA PHE A 18 39.10 21.89 21.27
C PHE A 18 37.86 21.70 20.40
N TRP A 19 37.62 22.59 19.44
CA TRP A 19 36.50 22.44 18.51
C TRP A 19 36.69 21.29 17.49
N GLN A 20 37.93 20.95 17.15
CA GLN A 20 38.22 19.84 16.25
C GLN A 20 37.88 18.46 16.85
N TYR A 21 37.97 18.32 18.18
CA TYR A 21 37.67 17.06 18.86
C TYR A 21 36.15 16.74 18.92
N ASN A 22 35.27 17.74 18.78
CA ASN A 22 33.84 17.52 18.82
C ASN A 22 33.25 17.10 17.44
N LEU A 23 34.01 17.24 16.35
CA LEU A 23 33.53 16.83 15.00
C LEU A 23 33.71 15.34 14.75
N ALA A 24 34.56 14.64 15.47
CA ALA A 24 34.85 13.21 15.27
C ALA A 24 33.85 12.28 15.99
N ALA A 25 32.93 12.83 16.80
CA ALA A 25 31.99 12.03 17.61
C ALA A 25 30.65 11.72 16.92
N GLN A 26 30.43 12.19 15.69
CA GLN A 26 29.13 12.03 14.99
C GLN A 26 29.12 11.05 13.84
N THR A 27 30.17 10.30 13.58
CA THR A 27 30.18 9.24 12.56
C THR A 27 30.03 7.83 13.15
N ASN A 28 29.19 7.66 14.14
CA ASN A 28 28.63 6.35 14.44
C ASN A 28 27.37 6.20 13.58
N GLU A 29 27.53 5.72 12.35
CA GLU A 29 26.44 5.07 11.64
C GLU A 29 25.94 3.95 12.56
N ALA A 30 24.80 4.19 13.19
CA ALA A 30 24.07 3.15 13.88
C ALA A 30 23.54 2.17 12.82
N THR A 31 24.39 1.25 12.41
CA THR A 31 23.95 0.07 11.65
C THR A 31 23.07 -0.73 12.60
N LEU A 32 21.77 -0.55 12.48
CA LEU A 32 20.78 -1.35 13.18
C LEU A 32 20.87 -2.77 12.60
N ARG A 33 21.77 -3.59 13.17
CA ARG A 33 21.79 -5.03 12.89
C ARG A 33 20.62 -5.64 13.65
N ILE A 34 19.50 -5.77 12.95
CA ILE A 34 18.39 -6.61 13.43
C ILE A 34 18.87 -8.06 13.20
N GLU A 35 19.45 -8.67 14.21
CA GLU A 35 19.62 -10.11 14.25
C GLU A 35 18.24 -10.70 14.49
N SER A 36 17.52 -11.02 13.40
CA SER A 36 16.33 -11.84 13.53
C SER A 36 16.76 -13.22 14.00
N SER A 37 16.11 -13.75 15.05
CA SER A 37 16.40 -15.12 15.45
C SER A 37 16.05 -16.08 14.31
N ALA A 38 16.80 -17.16 14.14
CA ALA A 38 16.56 -18.19 13.10
C ALA A 38 15.09 -18.65 13.07
N HIS A 39 14.41 -18.61 14.21
CA HIS A 39 12.99 -18.92 14.33
C HIS A 39 12.08 -17.88 13.65
N ILE A 40 12.43 -16.59 13.69
CA ILE A 40 11.67 -15.53 12.99
C ILE A 40 11.84 -15.68 11.48
N ASP A 41 13.04 -16.00 11.01
CA ASP A 41 13.32 -16.21 9.59
C ASP A 41 12.57 -17.42 9.05
N GLU A 42 12.48 -18.51 9.84
CA GLU A 42 11.69 -19.69 9.52
C GLU A 42 10.18 -19.36 9.47
N MET A 43 9.65 -18.62 10.45
CA MET A 43 8.25 -18.19 10.46
C MET A 43 7.94 -17.27 9.27
N LEU A 44 8.85 -16.38 8.89
CA LEU A 44 8.70 -15.53 7.72
C LEU A 44 8.70 -16.33 6.41
N ALA A 45 9.55 -17.35 6.31
CA ALA A 45 9.58 -18.25 5.16
C ALA A 45 8.28 -19.06 5.04
N GLN A 46 7.78 -19.63 6.15
CA GLN A 46 6.50 -20.35 6.19
C GLN A 46 5.33 -19.43 5.82
N LYS A 47 5.30 -18.21 6.36
CA LYS A 47 4.25 -17.23 6.01
C LYS A 47 4.31 -16.81 4.54
N LYS A 48 5.52 -16.67 3.98
CA LYS A 48 5.70 -16.32 2.57
C LYS A 48 5.21 -17.45 1.65
N ASP A 49 5.49 -18.71 1.99
CA ASP A 49 5.02 -19.87 1.21
C ASP A 49 3.50 -20.06 1.34
N TYR A 50 2.95 -19.89 2.55
CA TYR A 50 1.50 -19.89 2.75
C TYR A 50 0.82 -18.79 1.92
N ASN A 51 1.35 -17.56 1.92
CA ASN A 51 0.78 -16.47 1.14
C ASN A 51 0.87 -16.67 -0.38
N LYS A 52 1.81 -17.46 -0.89
CA LYS A 52 1.86 -17.83 -2.32
C LYS A 52 0.75 -18.78 -2.75
N THR A 53 0.19 -19.53 -1.81
CA THR A 53 -0.89 -20.51 -2.05
C THR A 53 -2.28 -19.89 -1.92
N ILE A 54 -2.36 -18.63 -1.45
CA ILE A 54 -3.63 -17.92 -1.28
C ILE A 54 -3.87 -17.06 -2.51
N ASP A 55 -4.72 -17.54 -3.41
CA ASP A 55 -5.16 -16.78 -4.58
C ASP A 55 -6.30 -15.81 -4.26
N LYS A 56 -6.91 -15.94 -3.07
CA LYS A 56 -8.06 -15.13 -2.63
C LYS A 56 -7.77 -14.40 -1.34
N PHE A 57 -8.10 -13.13 -1.32
CA PHE A 57 -7.93 -12.24 -0.17
C PHE A 57 -9.22 -11.50 0.15
N GLU A 58 -9.40 -11.13 1.39
CA GLU A 58 -10.46 -10.20 1.76
C GLU A 58 -10.19 -8.84 1.10
N GLY A 59 -11.18 -8.36 0.37
CA GLY A 59 -11.10 -7.10 -0.35
C GLY A 59 -12.48 -6.54 -0.67
N PHE A 60 -12.55 -5.75 -1.72
CA PHE A 60 -13.77 -5.03 -2.10
C PHE A 60 -14.00 -5.13 -3.60
N LYS A 61 -15.27 -5.33 -3.98
CA LYS A 61 -15.76 -5.22 -5.36
C LYS A 61 -16.89 -4.19 -5.41
N ILE A 62 -17.11 -3.62 -6.57
CA ILE A 62 -18.24 -2.72 -6.80
C ILE A 62 -19.31 -3.51 -7.56
N GLN A 63 -20.51 -3.61 -7.00
CA GLN A 63 -21.66 -4.19 -7.69
C GLN A 63 -22.40 -3.07 -8.42
N ILE A 64 -22.52 -3.21 -9.73
CA ILE A 64 -23.16 -2.21 -10.59
C ILE A 64 -24.54 -2.64 -11.10
N TYR A 65 -24.83 -3.93 -11.05
CA TYR A 65 -26.12 -4.47 -11.48
C TYR A 65 -26.58 -5.63 -10.59
N TYR A 66 -27.90 -5.75 -10.45
CA TYR A 66 -28.58 -6.85 -9.77
C TYR A 66 -29.95 -7.08 -10.44
N GLY A 67 -30.20 -8.26 -10.99
CA GLY A 67 -31.46 -8.53 -11.67
C GLY A 67 -31.43 -9.76 -12.58
N SER A 68 -32.03 -9.65 -13.79
CA SER A 68 -32.13 -10.75 -14.74
C SER A 68 -30.80 -11.05 -15.40
N GLU A 69 -30.65 -12.30 -15.85
CA GLU A 69 -29.48 -12.77 -16.60
C GLU A 69 -29.18 -11.92 -17.83
N LYS A 70 -30.21 -11.79 -18.69
CA LYS A 70 -30.09 -11.08 -19.97
C LYS A 70 -29.59 -9.65 -19.82
N GLU A 71 -30.15 -8.90 -18.88
CA GLU A 71 -29.74 -7.54 -18.63
C GLU A 71 -28.36 -7.47 -17.98
N CYS A 72 -27.99 -8.46 -17.14
CA CYS A 72 -26.68 -8.55 -16.53
C CYS A 72 -25.57 -8.65 -17.60
N TYR A 73 -25.75 -9.49 -18.61
CA TYR A 73 -24.81 -9.61 -19.73
C TYR A 73 -24.74 -8.35 -20.57
N LYS A 74 -25.90 -7.71 -20.84
CA LYS A 74 -25.95 -6.45 -21.57
C LYS A 74 -25.17 -5.34 -20.84
N VAL A 75 -25.41 -5.17 -19.53
CA VAL A 75 -24.69 -4.18 -18.72
C VAL A 75 -23.20 -4.49 -18.67
N LYS A 76 -22.80 -5.77 -18.64
CA LYS A 76 -21.39 -6.18 -18.71
C LYS A 76 -20.75 -5.72 -20.03
N GLU A 77 -21.39 -5.93 -21.18
CA GLU A 77 -20.86 -5.52 -22.48
C GLU A 77 -20.71 -4.00 -22.57
N GLU A 78 -21.72 -3.26 -22.11
CA GLU A 78 -21.69 -1.80 -22.04
C GLU A 78 -20.56 -1.31 -21.15
N PHE A 79 -20.42 -1.89 -19.94
CA PHE A 79 -19.37 -1.54 -18.99
C PHE A 79 -17.97 -1.84 -19.53
N THR A 80 -17.76 -3.02 -20.11
CA THR A 80 -16.45 -3.43 -20.66
C THR A 80 -16.03 -2.53 -21.83
N SER A 81 -16.99 -2.01 -22.60
CA SER A 81 -16.70 -1.05 -23.68
C SER A 81 -16.26 0.32 -23.16
N LEU A 82 -16.76 0.76 -21.99
CA LEU A 82 -16.42 2.03 -21.36
C LEU A 82 -15.14 1.94 -20.51
N TYR A 83 -14.91 0.79 -19.86
CA TYR A 83 -13.84 0.58 -18.88
C TYR A 83 -13.14 -0.78 -19.12
N PRO A 84 -12.42 -0.94 -20.25
CA PRO A 84 -11.80 -2.20 -20.62
C PRO A 84 -10.70 -2.67 -19.64
N GLU A 85 -10.16 -1.76 -18.85
CA GLU A 85 -9.11 -2.04 -17.85
C GLU A 85 -9.64 -2.58 -16.52
N ILE A 86 -10.96 -2.57 -16.31
CA ILE A 86 -11.58 -3.03 -15.06
C ILE A 86 -12.18 -4.41 -15.24
N ASP A 87 -11.74 -5.37 -14.43
CA ASP A 87 -12.26 -6.71 -14.43
C ASP A 87 -13.75 -6.76 -14.11
N THR A 88 -14.47 -7.64 -14.80
CA THR A 88 -15.89 -7.84 -14.62
C THR A 88 -16.21 -9.29 -14.26
N SER A 89 -17.03 -9.50 -13.25
CA SER A 89 -17.44 -10.83 -12.77
C SER A 89 -18.95 -10.91 -12.66
N ILE A 90 -19.56 -11.91 -13.34
CA ILE A 90 -20.99 -12.21 -13.21
C ILE A 90 -21.14 -13.31 -12.17
N ILE A 91 -22.00 -13.09 -11.18
CA ILE A 91 -22.29 -14.03 -10.10
C ILE A 91 -23.79 -14.31 -10.05
N PHE A 92 -24.13 -15.59 -10.13
CA PHE A 92 -25.52 -16.01 -9.85
C PHE A 92 -25.73 -16.13 -8.33
N SER A 93 -26.73 -15.44 -7.84
CA SER A 93 -27.17 -15.50 -6.44
C SER A 93 -28.68 -15.62 -6.43
N THR A 94 -29.16 -16.86 -6.31
CA THR A 94 -30.59 -17.23 -6.42
C THR A 94 -31.53 -16.20 -5.76
N PRO A 95 -32.51 -15.68 -6.49
CA PRO A 95 -32.91 -16.01 -7.87
C PRO A 95 -32.30 -15.07 -8.93
N GLN A 96 -31.34 -14.23 -8.61
CA GLN A 96 -30.90 -13.13 -9.48
C GLN A 96 -29.40 -13.17 -9.79
N TRP A 97 -29.04 -12.45 -10.84
CA TRP A 97 -27.67 -12.28 -11.31
C TRP A 97 -27.10 -10.93 -10.84
N LYS A 98 -25.83 -10.94 -10.51
CA LYS A 98 -25.09 -9.77 -10.04
C LYS A 98 -23.90 -9.52 -10.97
N LEU A 99 -23.68 -8.27 -11.34
CA LEU A 99 -22.44 -7.85 -11.99
C LEU A 99 -21.59 -7.12 -10.99
N GLN A 100 -20.42 -7.67 -10.73
CA GLN A 100 -19.39 -7.09 -9.86
C GLN A 100 -18.17 -6.73 -10.70
N ILE A 101 -17.51 -5.64 -10.33
CA ILE A 101 -16.37 -5.11 -11.07
C ILE A 101 -15.22 -4.76 -10.13
N GLY A 102 -14.00 -4.90 -10.65
CA GLY A 102 -12.74 -4.57 -10.02
C GLY A 102 -12.38 -5.47 -8.83
N ASN A 103 -11.10 -5.47 -8.50
CA ASN A 103 -10.50 -6.17 -7.37
C ASN A 103 -9.75 -5.16 -6.50
N TYR A 104 -10.39 -4.60 -5.47
CA TYR A 104 -9.83 -3.53 -4.66
C TYR A 104 -9.38 -4.06 -3.29
N ARG A 105 -8.10 -3.91 -2.95
CA ARG A 105 -7.56 -4.34 -1.66
C ARG A 105 -8.10 -3.54 -0.46
N THR A 106 -8.51 -2.31 -0.70
CA THR A 106 -8.99 -1.42 0.36
C THR A 106 -10.30 -0.75 -0.05
N ARG A 107 -11.14 -0.50 0.95
CA ARG A 107 -12.40 0.21 0.74
C ARG A 107 -12.17 1.60 0.13
N LEU A 108 -11.14 2.31 0.57
CA LEU A 108 -10.81 3.64 0.04
C LEU A 108 -10.54 3.62 -1.47
N LYS A 109 -9.83 2.60 -1.98
CA LYS A 109 -9.60 2.44 -3.42
C LYS A 109 -10.91 2.15 -4.17
N ALA A 110 -11.78 1.30 -3.61
CA ALA A 110 -13.09 1.02 -4.19
C ALA A 110 -13.99 2.26 -4.19
N ASP A 111 -14.05 3.01 -3.09
CA ASP A 111 -14.83 4.24 -2.99
C ASP A 111 -14.33 5.32 -3.98
N HIS A 112 -13.01 5.43 -4.15
CA HIS A 112 -12.42 6.35 -5.15
C HIS A 112 -12.82 5.98 -6.58
N ALA A 113 -12.72 4.69 -6.95
CA ALA A 113 -13.16 4.20 -8.26
C ALA A 113 -14.67 4.42 -8.48
N MET A 114 -15.47 4.22 -7.42
CA MET A 114 -16.92 4.37 -7.47
C MET A 114 -17.36 5.80 -7.79
N VAL A 115 -16.58 6.83 -7.49
CA VAL A 115 -16.91 8.24 -7.81
C VAL A 115 -17.17 8.42 -9.31
N ASN A 116 -16.37 7.79 -10.16
CA ASN A 116 -16.54 7.86 -11.61
C ASN A 116 -17.64 6.89 -12.09
N ILE A 117 -17.68 5.67 -11.55
CA ILE A 117 -18.64 4.64 -11.93
C ILE A 117 -20.09 5.07 -11.63
N LYS A 118 -20.32 5.78 -10.53
CA LYS A 118 -21.65 6.29 -10.16
C LYS A 118 -22.25 7.31 -11.13
N LYS A 119 -21.46 7.91 -11.98
CA LYS A 119 -21.95 8.83 -13.00
C LYS A 119 -22.82 8.10 -14.02
N GLU A 120 -22.42 6.87 -14.38
CA GLU A 120 -23.10 6.02 -15.35
C GLU A 120 -24.01 4.99 -14.66
N TYR A 121 -23.60 4.52 -13.48
CA TYR A 121 -24.30 3.50 -12.67
C TYR A 121 -24.64 4.03 -11.27
N PRO A 122 -25.68 4.87 -11.11
CA PRO A 122 -26.01 5.51 -9.82
C PRO A 122 -26.32 4.51 -8.70
N ALA A 123 -26.81 3.32 -9.04
CA ALA A 123 -27.14 2.24 -8.11
C ALA A 123 -25.92 1.42 -7.64
N ALA A 124 -24.71 1.77 -8.08
CA ALA A 124 -23.49 1.06 -7.72
C ALA A 124 -23.25 1.11 -6.20
N ILE A 125 -22.83 -0.03 -5.63
CA ILE A 125 -22.49 -0.19 -4.21
C ILE A 125 -21.15 -0.90 -4.05
N VAL A 126 -20.39 -0.55 -3.00
CA VAL A 126 -19.17 -1.27 -2.62
C VAL A 126 -19.53 -2.40 -1.67
N LEU A 127 -19.04 -3.60 -1.96
CA LEU A 127 -19.22 -4.81 -1.17
C LEU A 127 -17.86 -5.34 -0.70
N ALA A 128 -17.78 -5.74 0.58
CA ALA A 128 -16.68 -6.54 1.07
C ALA A 128 -16.86 -7.99 0.57
N THR A 129 -15.83 -8.55 -0.05
CA THR A 129 -15.86 -9.90 -0.64
C THR A 129 -14.44 -10.41 -0.84
N GLU A 130 -14.30 -11.69 -1.15
CA GLU A 130 -13.03 -12.23 -1.60
C GLU A 130 -12.68 -11.69 -2.99
N ILE A 131 -11.42 -11.30 -3.16
CA ILE A 131 -10.84 -10.83 -4.41
C ILE A 131 -9.67 -11.73 -4.84
N GLU A 132 -9.46 -11.84 -6.12
CA GLU A 132 -8.28 -12.44 -6.73
C GLU A 132 -7.26 -11.33 -6.99
N ILE A 133 -5.99 -11.61 -6.72
CA ILE A 133 -4.89 -10.68 -6.99
C ILE A 133 -3.90 -11.41 -7.89
N GLU A 134 -3.75 -10.87 -9.08
CA GLU A 134 -2.67 -11.26 -9.99
C GLU A 134 -1.29 -10.79 -9.49
#